data_f714bf6627904379fcd9338e0a2a0f21
#
_entry.id   f714bf6627904379fcd9338e0a2a0f21
#
_cell.length_a   1.000
_cell.length_b   1.000
_cell.length_c   1.000
_cell.angle_alpha   90.00
_cell.angle_beta   90.00
_cell.angle_gamma   90.00
#
_symmetry.space_group_name_H-M   'P 1'
#
loop_
_entity.id
_entity.type
_entity.pdbx_description
1 polymer ?
#
loop_
_entity_poly.entity_id
_entity_poly.type
_entity_poly.pdbx_seq_one_letter_code
_entity_poly.pdbx_strand_id
1 'polypeptide(L)'
;DVYEQMASILAFNSYQFYAGLFQKRNIIKEFFDPKLLPDKWDGICEITLRSFKEQKLFYEDAAPLLYLDGIISGWDSILDIKHVIVDEAQDYSLFHYEILRNTFPRAAFTILGDLNQAFHPYMKLTDFSLAKGVFEKADLNTKHIYLTKSYRSTKQITAFTNSLLPVPPKTQLMERIGIKPQVIAYQADPADEIIEKIELCQTKGCRSVAVICKTELESAKVAQLLEGKIEFSRISREETRFLPGVVVLAVYLAKGLEFDAVIIYNAGAQTYRQEAERNILYTACTRALHYLYIFYDNDLTHFIKAVDEELYELK
;
A
#
# COMPACT_ATOMS: atom_id res chain seq x y z
N ASP A 1 29.72 -34.17 17.12
CA ASP A 1 29.69 -33.93 18.55
C ASP A 1 28.28 -34.23 19.08
N VAL A 2 28.19 -34.96 20.23
CA VAL A 2 26.92 -35.36 20.86
C VAL A 2 26.05 -34.11 21.16
N TYR A 3 26.67 -33.00 21.54
CA TYR A 3 25.97 -31.73 21.76
C TYR A 3 25.37 -31.16 20.49
N GLU A 4 26.03 -31.22 19.36
CA GLU A 4 25.49 -30.76 18.06
C GLU A 4 24.36 -31.68 17.57
N GLN A 5 24.49 -32.99 17.78
CA GLN A 5 23.41 -33.93 17.48
C GLN A 5 22.20 -33.74 18.41
N MET A 6 22.41 -33.53 19.70
CA MET A 6 21.34 -33.22 20.64
C MET A 6 20.69 -31.87 20.32
N ALA A 7 21.47 -30.84 19.99
CA ALA A 7 20.97 -29.53 19.55
C ALA A 7 20.16 -29.65 18.26
N SER A 8 20.58 -30.48 17.30
CA SER A 8 19.82 -30.70 16.06
C SER A 8 18.52 -31.48 16.26
N ILE A 9 18.49 -32.40 17.24
CA ILE A 9 17.28 -33.17 17.60
C ILE A 9 16.31 -32.30 18.43
N LEU A 10 16.84 -31.40 19.25
CA LEU A 10 16.08 -30.49 20.09
C LEU A 10 15.77 -29.15 19.39
N ALA A 11 16.40 -28.87 18.24
CA ALA A 11 16.14 -27.68 17.47
C ALA A 11 14.69 -27.67 17.01
N PHE A 12 13.89 -26.86 17.69
CA PHE A 12 12.52 -26.62 17.29
C PHE A 12 12.53 -25.90 15.94
N ASN A 13 11.89 -26.50 14.94
CA ASN A 13 11.79 -25.92 13.62
C ASN A 13 10.48 -25.09 13.53
N SER A 14 10.58 -23.80 13.76
CA SER A 14 9.45 -22.86 13.68
C SER A 14 8.71 -22.92 12.34
N TYR A 15 9.43 -23.15 11.24
CA TYR A 15 8.86 -23.32 9.91
C TYR A 15 7.97 -24.57 9.81
N GLN A 16 8.45 -25.72 10.34
CA GLN A 16 7.67 -26.96 10.37
C GLN A 16 6.46 -26.85 11.30
N PHE A 17 6.64 -26.17 12.43
CA PHE A 17 5.53 -25.93 13.35
C PHE A 17 4.47 -25.03 12.72
N TYR A 18 4.88 -23.93 12.11
CA TYR A 18 3.97 -23.01 11.41
C TYR A 18 3.21 -23.74 10.29
N ALA A 19 3.90 -24.52 9.45
CA ALA A 19 3.26 -25.36 8.44
C ALA A 19 2.28 -26.36 9.06
N GLY A 20 2.60 -26.91 10.23
CA GLY A 20 1.76 -27.82 11.02
C GLY A 20 0.40 -27.21 11.41
N LEU A 21 0.32 -25.90 11.62
CA LEU A 21 -0.94 -25.20 11.90
C LEU A 21 -1.92 -25.34 10.72
N PHE A 22 -1.43 -25.24 9.49
CA PHE A 22 -2.26 -25.40 8.27
C PHE A 22 -2.56 -26.87 7.95
N GLN A 23 -1.72 -27.82 8.39
CA GLN A 23 -2.00 -29.24 8.25
C GLN A 23 -3.10 -29.70 9.20
N LYS A 24 -3.04 -29.24 10.45
CA LYS A 24 -3.99 -29.61 11.51
C LYS A 24 -5.16 -28.63 11.58
N ARG A 25 -5.88 -28.47 10.47
CA ARG A 25 -6.98 -27.48 10.29
C ARG A 25 -8.00 -27.49 11.42
N ASN A 26 -8.30 -28.67 11.99
CA ASN A 26 -9.28 -28.81 13.09
C ASN A 26 -8.77 -28.16 14.37
N ILE A 27 -7.47 -28.18 14.65
CA ILE A 27 -6.91 -27.53 15.84
C ILE A 27 -7.16 -26.02 15.79
N ILE A 28 -6.93 -25.38 14.64
CA ILE A 28 -7.22 -23.96 14.47
C ILE A 28 -8.69 -23.65 14.75
N LYS A 29 -9.62 -24.51 14.23
CA LYS A 29 -11.06 -24.37 14.45
C LYS A 29 -11.49 -24.55 15.91
N GLU A 30 -10.73 -25.26 16.72
CA GLU A 30 -10.98 -25.42 18.16
C GLU A 30 -10.53 -24.21 18.98
N PHE A 31 -9.44 -23.55 18.57
CA PHE A 31 -8.86 -22.41 19.31
C PHE A 31 -9.39 -21.05 18.87
N PHE A 32 -9.96 -20.95 17.67
CA PHE A 32 -10.48 -19.68 17.12
C PHE A 32 -11.99 -19.75 16.90
N ASP A 33 -12.67 -18.62 17.11
CA ASP A 33 -14.07 -18.50 16.70
C ASP A 33 -14.16 -18.77 15.18
N PRO A 34 -14.98 -19.75 14.76
CA PRO A 34 -15.16 -20.07 13.34
C PRO A 34 -15.55 -18.87 12.48
N LYS A 35 -16.21 -17.86 13.07
CA LYS A 35 -16.58 -16.61 12.38
C LYS A 35 -15.37 -15.73 12.00
N LEU A 36 -14.21 -15.93 12.63
CA LEU A 36 -12.98 -15.22 12.31
C LEU A 36 -12.20 -15.87 11.16
N LEU A 37 -12.55 -17.11 10.80
CA LEU A 37 -11.89 -17.81 9.70
C LEU A 37 -12.51 -17.37 8.36
N PRO A 38 -11.66 -17.18 7.32
CA PRO A 38 -12.16 -16.91 5.97
C PRO A 38 -13.05 -18.02 5.43
N ASP A 39 -14.05 -17.69 4.62
CA ASP A 39 -14.97 -18.68 3.99
C ASP A 39 -14.22 -19.79 3.23
N LYS A 40 -13.08 -19.48 2.65
CA LYS A 40 -12.24 -20.43 1.89
C LYS A 40 -11.03 -20.95 2.69
N TRP A 41 -11.16 -21.07 4.00
CA TRP A 41 -10.06 -21.47 4.89
C TRP A 41 -9.33 -22.74 4.43
N ASP A 42 -10.07 -23.78 4.04
CA ASP A 42 -9.45 -25.04 3.58
C ASP A 42 -8.61 -24.84 2.30
N GLY A 43 -9.06 -24.02 1.36
CA GLY A 43 -8.30 -23.68 0.16
C GLY A 43 -7.06 -22.84 0.48
N ILE A 44 -7.13 -21.91 1.44
CA ILE A 44 -5.99 -21.15 1.92
C ILE A 44 -4.94 -22.10 2.49
N CYS A 45 -5.35 -23.04 3.36
CA CYS A 45 -4.43 -24.04 3.91
C CYS A 45 -3.71 -24.86 2.82
N GLU A 46 -4.44 -25.28 1.78
CA GLU A 46 -3.85 -26.07 0.68
C GLU A 46 -2.81 -25.28 -0.12
N ILE A 47 -3.12 -24.02 -0.44
CA ILE A 47 -2.21 -23.15 -1.18
C ILE A 47 -0.96 -22.85 -0.34
N THR A 48 -1.12 -22.50 0.92
CA THR A 48 -0.02 -22.23 1.87
C THR A 48 0.88 -23.46 2.01
N LEU A 49 0.31 -24.65 2.24
CA LEU A 49 1.09 -25.89 2.36
C LEU A 49 1.82 -26.26 1.06
N ARG A 50 1.24 -25.97 -0.10
CA ARG A 50 1.91 -26.18 -1.39
C ARG A 50 3.11 -25.23 -1.51
N SER A 51 2.93 -23.95 -1.18
CA SER A 51 4.02 -22.96 -1.17
C SER A 51 5.18 -23.41 -0.27
N PHE A 52 4.88 -23.89 0.93
CA PHE A 52 5.89 -24.42 1.85
C PHE A 52 6.64 -25.63 1.26
N LYS A 53 5.96 -26.55 0.59
CA LYS A 53 6.62 -27.70 -0.08
C LYS A 53 7.56 -27.25 -1.19
N GLU A 54 7.23 -26.16 -1.87
CA GLU A 54 8.06 -25.54 -2.92
C GLU A 54 9.17 -24.63 -2.34
N GLN A 55 9.35 -24.59 -1.02
CA GLN A 55 10.28 -23.70 -0.32
C GLN A 55 10.02 -22.22 -0.64
N LYS A 56 8.77 -21.87 -0.86
CA LYS A 56 8.31 -20.50 -1.05
C LYS A 56 7.51 -20.05 0.16
N LEU A 57 7.64 -18.78 0.51
CA LEU A 57 6.89 -18.14 1.59
C LEU A 57 6.05 -17.00 0.98
N PHE A 58 4.76 -16.98 1.28
CA PHE A 58 3.97 -15.81 0.96
C PHE A 58 4.37 -14.63 1.85
N TYR A 59 4.19 -13.43 1.34
CA TYR A 59 4.50 -12.21 2.08
C TYR A 59 3.74 -12.15 3.42
N GLU A 60 2.48 -12.57 3.40
CA GLU A 60 1.59 -12.60 4.56
C GLU A 60 2.04 -13.56 5.66
N ASP A 61 2.78 -14.61 5.31
CA ASP A 61 3.27 -15.62 6.25
C ASP A 61 4.61 -15.23 6.89
N ALA A 62 5.36 -14.30 6.28
CA ALA A 62 6.71 -13.97 6.71
C ALA A 62 6.76 -13.38 8.13
N ALA A 63 5.92 -12.39 8.42
CA ALA A 63 5.90 -11.75 9.73
C ALA A 63 5.36 -12.66 10.84
N PRO A 64 4.24 -13.41 10.66
CA PRO A 64 3.79 -14.40 11.64
C PRO A 64 4.83 -15.48 11.93
N LEU A 65 5.52 -15.98 10.90
CA LEU A 65 6.57 -17.00 11.06
C LEU A 65 7.77 -16.45 11.86
N LEU A 66 8.24 -15.25 11.51
CA LEU A 66 9.34 -14.60 12.23
C LEU A 66 8.97 -14.29 13.69
N TYR A 67 7.73 -13.87 13.93
CA TYR A 67 7.23 -13.64 15.28
C TYR A 67 7.21 -14.95 16.09
N LEU A 68 6.71 -16.02 15.49
CA LEU A 68 6.70 -17.35 16.11
C LEU A 68 8.13 -17.84 16.44
N ASP A 69 9.05 -17.66 15.51
CA ASP A 69 10.45 -18.01 15.70
C ASP A 69 11.07 -17.25 16.87
N GLY A 70 10.83 -15.93 16.94
CA GLY A 70 11.30 -15.11 18.06
C GLY A 70 10.73 -15.52 19.43
N ILE A 71 9.48 -15.99 19.48
CA ILE A 71 8.88 -16.50 20.73
C ILE A 71 9.53 -17.81 21.16
N ILE A 72 9.83 -18.70 20.22
CA ILE A 72 10.31 -20.06 20.51
C ILE A 72 11.82 -20.10 20.72
N SER A 73 12.56 -19.49 19.81
CA SER A 73 14.04 -19.55 19.77
C SER A 73 14.68 -18.41 20.56
N GLY A 74 13.89 -17.40 20.93
CA GLY A 74 14.38 -16.15 21.50
C GLY A 74 14.59 -15.07 20.42
N TRP A 75 14.79 -13.83 20.85
CA TRP A 75 14.95 -12.69 19.98
C TRP A 75 16.41 -12.30 19.83
N ASP A 76 16.89 -12.20 18.60
CA ASP A 76 18.19 -11.58 18.29
C ASP A 76 18.08 -10.07 18.49
N SER A 77 18.24 -9.64 19.75
CA SER A 77 18.03 -8.23 20.11
C SER A 77 19.26 -7.38 19.79
N ILE A 78 19.03 -6.25 19.12
CA ILE A 78 20.04 -5.25 18.78
C ILE A 78 19.97 -4.11 19.81
N LEU A 79 20.98 -4.00 20.67
CA LEU A 79 20.97 -3.11 21.84
C LEU A 79 21.57 -1.73 21.57
N ASP A 80 22.33 -1.57 20.48
CA ASP A 80 23.07 -0.35 20.17
C ASP A 80 22.23 0.70 19.45
N ILE A 81 21.09 0.29 18.86
CA ILE A 81 20.17 1.21 18.21
C ILE A 81 19.40 2.00 19.27
N LYS A 82 19.46 3.32 19.16
CA LYS A 82 18.81 4.25 20.11
C LYS A 82 17.44 4.73 19.62
N HIS A 83 17.22 4.75 18.31
CA HIS A 83 15.97 5.23 17.73
C HIS A 83 15.65 4.46 16.44
N VAL A 84 14.41 4.02 16.32
CA VAL A 84 13.86 3.37 15.12
C VAL A 84 12.76 4.28 14.54
N ILE A 85 12.87 4.57 13.27
CA ILE A 85 11.85 5.32 12.52
C ILE A 85 11.16 4.35 11.58
N VAL A 86 9.84 4.26 11.68
CA VAL A 86 8.99 3.45 10.80
C VAL A 86 8.15 4.40 9.97
N ASP A 87 8.45 4.49 8.69
CA ASP A 87 7.65 5.24 7.72
C ASP A 87 6.65 4.33 7.02
N GLU A 88 5.60 4.90 6.41
CA GLU A 88 4.49 4.16 5.79
C GLU A 88 3.91 3.08 6.72
N ALA A 89 3.83 3.42 7.99
CA ALA A 89 3.56 2.50 9.09
C ALA A 89 2.19 1.79 9.01
N GLN A 90 1.25 2.32 8.23
CA GLN A 90 -0.04 1.70 7.95
C GLN A 90 0.06 0.37 7.17
N ASP A 91 1.21 0.10 6.52
CA ASP A 91 1.44 -1.16 5.79
C ASP A 91 1.98 -2.29 6.67
N TYR A 92 2.22 -2.01 7.94
CA TYR A 92 2.71 -2.99 8.88
C TYR A 92 1.57 -3.59 9.70
N SER A 93 1.55 -4.91 9.84
CA SER A 93 0.65 -5.60 10.78
C SER A 93 1.18 -5.52 12.21
N LEU A 94 0.35 -5.90 13.19
CA LEU A 94 0.76 -5.95 14.60
C LEU A 94 1.96 -6.87 14.83
N PHE A 95 2.12 -7.93 14.06
CA PHE A 95 3.31 -8.79 14.13
C PHE A 95 4.59 -8.02 13.87
N HIS A 96 4.61 -7.12 12.89
CA HIS A 96 5.79 -6.30 12.61
C HIS A 96 6.15 -5.40 13.80
N TYR A 97 5.18 -4.78 14.45
CA TYR A 97 5.45 -3.94 15.62
C TYR A 97 5.97 -4.75 16.81
N GLU A 98 5.43 -5.94 17.05
CA GLU A 98 5.93 -6.85 18.08
C GLU A 98 7.37 -7.31 17.78
N ILE A 99 7.66 -7.64 16.51
CA ILE A 99 9.01 -8.01 16.06
C ILE A 99 9.97 -6.83 16.28
N LEU A 100 9.62 -5.63 15.79
CA LEU A 100 10.45 -4.43 15.93
C LEU A 100 10.75 -4.12 17.41
N ARG A 101 9.74 -4.18 18.28
CA ARG A 101 9.89 -3.94 19.71
C ARG A 101 10.84 -4.93 20.37
N ASN A 102 10.74 -6.21 20.02
CA ASN A 102 11.59 -7.24 20.59
C ASN A 102 13.01 -7.23 20.01
N THR A 103 13.15 -6.87 18.72
CA THR A 103 14.47 -6.73 18.07
C THR A 103 15.23 -5.51 18.60
N PHE A 104 14.52 -4.39 18.89
CA PHE A 104 15.13 -3.14 19.37
C PHE A 104 14.60 -2.73 20.76
N PRO A 105 14.82 -3.54 21.81
CA PRO A 105 14.14 -3.34 23.11
C PRO A 105 14.57 -2.06 23.85
N ARG A 106 15.69 -1.43 23.46
CA ARG A 106 16.23 -0.20 24.04
C ARG A 106 16.01 1.05 23.19
N ALA A 107 15.41 0.90 22.01
CA ALA A 107 15.20 2.02 21.10
C ALA A 107 13.92 2.79 21.44
N ALA A 108 13.97 4.11 21.24
CA ALA A 108 12.76 4.91 21.05
C ALA A 108 12.21 4.71 19.64
N PHE A 109 10.90 4.88 19.45
CA PHE A 109 10.26 4.68 18.16
C PHE A 109 9.55 5.96 17.70
N THR A 110 9.69 6.28 16.42
CA THR A 110 8.84 7.23 15.71
C THR A 110 8.11 6.49 14.60
N ILE A 111 6.79 6.47 14.67
CA ILE A 111 5.93 5.72 13.75
C ILE A 111 5.11 6.74 12.96
N LEU A 112 5.32 6.78 11.65
CA LEU A 112 4.73 7.73 10.71
C LEU A 112 3.85 6.99 9.71
N GLY A 113 2.64 7.47 9.45
CA GLY A 113 1.78 6.84 8.45
C GLY A 113 0.44 7.54 8.25
N ASP A 114 -0.26 7.12 7.21
CA ASP A 114 -1.61 7.55 6.87
C ASP A 114 -2.49 6.31 6.62
N LEU A 115 -3.44 6.05 7.53
CA LEU A 115 -4.33 4.89 7.44
C LEU A 115 -5.14 4.86 6.14
N ASN A 116 -5.41 6.03 5.55
CA ASN A 116 -6.15 6.12 4.29
C ASN A 116 -5.33 5.66 3.08
N GLN A 117 -4.00 5.57 3.22
CA GLN A 117 -3.09 5.03 2.20
C GLN A 117 -2.78 3.53 2.40
N ALA A 118 -3.41 2.88 3.38
CA ALA A 118 -3.33 1.44 3.57
C ALA A 118 -4.26 0.72 2.59
N PHE A 119 -3.74 -0.09 1.70
CA PHE A 119 -4.55 -0.83 0.74
C PHE A 119 -4.27 -2.34 0.68
N HIS A 120 -3.26 -2.84 1.40
CA HIS A 120 -3.10 -4.28 1.52
C HIS A 120 -4.31 -4.86 2.28
N PRO A 121 -4.99 -5.91 1.76
CA PRO A 121 -6.24 -6.39 2.37
C PRO A 121 -6.05 -6.92 3.79
N TYR A 122 -4.92 -7.56 4.09
CA TYR A 122 -4.68 -8.26 5.35
C TYR A 122 -3.51 -7.67 6.16
N MET A 123 -2.42 -7.29 5.49
CA MET A 123 -1.19 -6.80 6.13
C MET A 123 -1.24 -5.28 6.23
N LYS A 124 -2.11 -4.77 7.09
CA LYS A 124 -2.24 -3.33 7.31
C LYS A 124 -2.64 -3.03 8.75
N LEU A 125 -2.27 -1.86 9.21
CA LEU A 125 -2.79 -1.30 10.44
C LEU A 125 -4.15 -0.66 10.16
N THR A 126 -5.13 -0.99 10.98
CA THR A 126 -6.48 -0.41 10.88
C THR A 126 -6.68 0.76 11.82
N ASP A 127 -5.88 0.84 12.90
CA ASP A 127 -5.90 1.90 13.89
C ASP A 127 -4.51 1.99 14.55
N PHE A 128 -3.97 3.18 14.66
CA PHE A 128 -2.71 3.42 15.35
C PHE A 128 -2.76 3.13 16.86
N SER A 129 -3.95 3.12 17.47
CA SER A 129 -4.11 2.69 18.86
C SER A 129 -3.67 1.25 19.11
N LEU A 130 -3.80 0.38 18.09
CA LEU A 130 -3.34 -1.01 18.16
C LEU A 130 -1.81 -1.10 18.24
N ALA A 131 -1.11 -0.35 17.38
CA ALA A 131 0.35 -0.26 17.44
C ALA A 131 0.80 0.37 18.78
N LYS A 132 0.13 1.45 19.22
CA LYS A 132 0.36 2.07 20.53
C LYS A 132 0.28 1.04 21.66
N GLY A 133 -0.74 0.19 21.65
CA GLY A 133 -0.91 -0.88 22.64
C GLY A 133 0.26 -1.86 22.73
N VAL A 134 0.97 -2.14 21.61
CA VAL A 134 2.18 -2.98 21.60
C VAL A 134 3.30 -2.34 22.44
N PHE A 135 3.51 -1.03 22.30
CA PHE A 135 4.56 -0.30 23.00
C PHE A 135 4.19 -0.02 24.48
N GLU A 136 2.92 0.28 24.76
CA GLU A 136 2.45 0.51 26.13
C GLU A 136 2.52 -0.75 27.01
N LYS A 137 2.30 -1.94 26.44
CA LYS A 137 2.51 -3.22 27.15
C LYS A 137 3.97 -3.42 27.58
N ALA A 138 4.90 -2.73 26.96
CA ALA A 138 6.33 -2.74 27.31
C ALA A 138 6.74 -1.56 28.18
N ASP A 139 5.80 -0.91 28.89
CA ASP A 139 6.01 0.28 29.74
C ASP A 139 6.64 1.49 29.01
N LEU A 140 6.51 1.54 27.68
CA LEU A 140 6.99 2.67 26.88
C LEU A 140 5.92 3.78 26.86
N ASN A 141 6.32 4.98 27.28
CA ASN A 141 5.44 6.14 27.20
C ASN A 141 5.22 6.55 25.74
N THR A 142 3.97 6.58 25.30
CA THR A 142 3.60 6.85 23.91
C THR A 142 2.84 8.17 23.78
N LYS A 143 3.16 8.94 22.70
CA LYS A 143 2.45 10.16 22.33
C LYS A 143 1.93 10.05 20.91
N HIS A 144 0.63 10.29 20.73
CA HIS A 144 0.02 10.36 19.40
C HIS A 144 -0.09 11.82 18.94
N ILE A 145 0.38 12.11 17.74
CA ILE A 145 0.36 13.45 17.15
C ILE A 145 -0.30 13.36 15.78
N TYR A 146 -1.36 14.15 15.57
CA TYR A 146 -2.01 14.30 14.28
C TYR A 146 -1.42 15.47 13.52
N LEU A 147 -0.93 15.22 12.31
CA LEU A 147 -0.50 16.25 11.37
C LEU A 147 -1.73 16.70 10.56
N THR A 148 -2.19 17.92 10.80
CA THR A 148 -3.42 18.45 10.20
C THR A 148 -3.18 19.36 9.01
N LYS A 149 -1.93 19.65 8.63
CA LYS A 149 -1.59 20.53 7.52
C LYS A 149 -0.97 19.73 6.39
N SER A 150 -1.50 19.87 5.18
CA SER A 150 -0.92 19.31 3.96
C SER A 150 -0.29 20.43 3.14
N TYR A 151 0.98 20.26 2.77
CA TYR A 151 1.76 21.20 1.96
C TYR A 151 2.09 20.66 0.57
N ARG A 152 1.73 19.41 0.30
CA ARG A 152 2.15 18.65 -0.89
C ARG A 152 1.43 19.12 -2.15
N SER A 153 0.14 18.89 -2.21
CA SER A 153 -0.69 19.13 -3.40
C SER A 153 -1.36 20.49 -3.37
N THR A 154 -1.92 20.90 -4.51
CA THR A 154 -2.77 22.09 -4.59
C THR A 154 -4.06 21.93 -3.78
N LYS A 155 -4.68 23.05 -3.40
CA LYS A 155 -5.93 23.06 -2.65
C LYS A 155 -7.02 22.24 -3.34
N GLN A 156 -7.14 22.36 -4.67
CA GLN A 156 -8.15 21.67 -5.46
C GLN A 156 -7.95 20.15 -5.45
N ILE A 157 -6.71 19.69 -5.64
CA ILE A 157 -6.39 18.25 -5.59
C ILE A 157 -6.65 17.72 -4.19
N THR A 158 -6.21 18.44 -3.14
CA THR A 158 -6.42 18.00 -1.75
C THR A 158 -7.90 17.93 -1.39
N ALA A 159 -8.71 18.94 -1.81
CA ALA A 159 -10.15 18.92 -1.57
C ALA A 159 -10.84 17.73 -2.26
N PHE A 160 -10.50 17.47 -3.52
CA PHE A 160 -11.02 16.35 -4.28
C PHE A 160 -10.63 15.01 -3.62
N THR A 161 -9.33 14.81 -3.33
CA THR A 161 -8.87 13.54 -2.75
C THR A 161 -9.47 13.28 -1.38
N ASN A 162 -9.59 14.30 -0.53
CA ASN A 162 -10.24 14.15 0.77
C ASN A 162 -11.72 13.72 0.63
N SER A 163 -12.42 14.19 -0.41
CA SER A 163 -13.82 13.83 -0.66
C SER A 163 -14.00 12.41 -1.22
N LEU A 164 -12.93 11.75 -1.66
CA LEU A 164 -12.96 10.32 -2.00
C LEU A 164 -13.14 9.44 -0.75
N LEU A 165 -12.77 9.93 0.43
CA LEU A 165 -12.80 9.15 1.67
C LEU A 165 -14.17 9.24 2.35
N PRO A 166 -14.65 8.14 2.97
CA PRO A 166 -15.93 8.14 3.71
C PRO A 166 -15.96 9.12 4.86
N VAL A 167 -14.78 9.33 5.48
CA VAL A 167 -14.57 10.31 6.54
C VAL A 167 -13.38 11.17 6.12
N PRO A 168 -13.64 12.37 5.57
CA PRO A 168 -12.56 13.27 5.17
C PRO A 168 -11.65 13.59 6.35
N PRO A 169 -10.33 13.58 6.19
CA PRO A 169 -9.40 13.98 7.24
C PRO A 169 -9.58 15.47 7.57
N LYS A 170 -9.44 15.83 8.84
CA LYS A 170 -9.47 17.23 9.30
C LYS A 170 -8.20 17.98 8.88
N THR A 171 -7.92 17.98 7.59
CA THR A 171 -6.72 18.61 7.02
C THR A 171 -7.00 20.08 6.71
N GLN A 172 -6.14 20.96 7.21
CA GLN A 172 -6.14 22.35 6.76
C GLN A 172 -5.57 22.41 5.34
N LEU A 173 -6.40 22.90 4.42
CA LEU A 173 -5.99 23.08 3.04
C LEU A 173 -5.06 24.29 2.96
N MET A 174 -3.90 24.12 2.33
CA MET A 174 -3.00 25.24 2.05
C MET A 174 -3.55 26.09 0.90
N GLU A 175 -3.19 27.36 0.89
CA GLU A 175 -3.62 28.31 -0.15
C GLU A 175 -2.84 28.18 -1.48
N ARG A 176 -2.21 27.03 -1.72
CA ARG A 176 -1.58 26.73 -3.02
C ARG A 176 -2.67 26.45 -4.04
N ILE A 177 -3.06 27.50 -4.78
CA ILE A 177 -4.12 27.42 -5.78
C ILE A 177 -3.61 26.67 -7.02
N GLY A 178 -4.42 25.75 -7.56
CA GLY A 178 -4.18 25.01 -8.79
C GLY A 178 -5.44 24.90 -9.63
N ILE A 179 -5.43 24.05 -10.64
CA ILE A 179 -6.62 23.71 -11.39
C ILE A 179 -7.38 22.56 -10.71
N LYS A 180 -8.67 22.46 -10.98
CA LYS A 180 -9.48 21.31 -10.54
C LYS A 180 -8.99 20.04 -11.23
N PRO A 181 -9.03 18.87 -10.58
CA PRO A 181 -8.86 17.60 -11.25
C PRO A 181 -9.80 17.44 -12.43
N GLN A 182 -9.32 16.85 -13.52
CA GLN A 182 -10.13 16.58 -14.70
C GLN A 182 -10.48 15.10 -14.76
N VAL A 183 -11.77 14.80 -14.88
CA VAL A 183 -12.30 13.44 -15.05
C VAL A 183 -12.72 13.31 -16.52
N ILE A 184 -12.10 12.39 -17.25
CA ILE A 184 -12.11 12.33 -18.70
C ILE A 184 -12.66 10.98 -19.14
N ALA A 185 -13.78 10.99 -19.87
CA ALA A 185 -14.34 9.79 -20.48
C ALA A 185 -13.55 9.43 -21.74
N TYR A 186 -13.23 8.15 -21.94
CA TYR A 186 -12.65 7.69 -23.19
C TYR A 186 -13.43 6.50 -23.77
N GLN A 187 -13.34 6.35 -25.09
CA GLN A 187 -13.89 5.20 -25.81
C GLN A 187 -12.75 4.46 -26.51
N ALA A 188 -12.69 3.16 -26.34
CA ALA A 188 -11.72 2.25 -26.95
C ALA A 188 -10.25 2.43 -26.50
N ASP A 189 -9.47 3.34 -27.08
CA ASP A 189 -8.04 3.53 -26.80
C ASP A 189 -7.76 4.97 -26.35
N PRO A 190 -7.32 5.18 -25.08
CA PRO A 190 -7.06 6.51 -24.54
C PRO A 190 -5.62 7.01 -24.82
N ALA A 191 -4.86 6.35 -25.67
CA ALA A 191 -3.43 6.65 -25.83
C ALA A 191 -3.20 8.10 -26.28
N ASP A 192 -3.95 8.57 -27.28
CA ASP A 192 -3.75 9.90 -27.85
C ASP A 192 -4.16 11.00 -26.86
N GLU A 193 -5.25 10.79 -26.10
CA GLU A 193 -5.67 11.70 -25.03
C GLU A 193 -4.68 11.73 -23.86
N ILE A 194 -4.11 10.58 -23.50
CA ILE A 194 -3.06 10.49 -22.47
C ILE A 194 -1.82 11.25 -22.91
N ILE A 195 -1.40 11.07 -24.17
CA ILE A 195 -0.25 11.77 -24.75
C ILE A 195 -0.49 13.27 -24.75
N GLU A 196 -1.68 13.73 -25.17
CA GLU A 196 -2.07 15.15 -25.15
C GLU A 196 -1.89 15.74 -23.73
N LYS A 197 -2.32 15.02 -22.68
CA LYS A 197 -2.17 15.49 -21.29
C LYS A 197 -0.72 15.49 -20.83
N ILE A 198 0.08 14.50 -21.25
CA ILE A 198 1.52 14.46 -20.95
C ILE A 198 2.22 15.67 -21.58
N GLU A 199 2.02 15.92 -22.88
CA GLU A 199 2.62 17.04 -23.60
C GLU A 199 2.17 18.39 -23.02
N LEU A 200 0.88 18.53 -22.68
CA LEU A 200 0.37 19.71 -22.00
C LEU A 200 1.07 19.97 -20.67
N CYS A 201 1.32 18.92 -19.88
CA CYS A 201 2.05 19.05 -18.61
C CYS A 201 3.50 19.44 -18.85
N GLN A 202 4.18 18.85 -19.82
CA GLN A 202 5.56 19.18 -20.17
C GLN A 202 5.70 20.64 -20.62
N THR A 203 4.77 21.13 -21.48
CA THR A 203 4.75 22.55 -21.89
C THR A 203 4.51 23.51 -20.72
N LYS A 204 3.83 23.06 -19.67
CA LYS A 204 3.64 23.80 -18.42
C LYS A 204 4.81 23.69 -17.45
N GLY A 205 5.90 23.01 -17.82
CA GLY A 205 7.13 22.88 -17.05
C GLY A 205 7.13 21.74 -16.05
N CYS A 206 6.19 20.79 -16.12
CA CYS A 206 6.25 19.58 -15.30
C CYS A 206 7.49 18.74 -15.66
N ARG A 207 8.25 18.36 -14.65
CA ARG A 207 9.47 17.54 -14.80
C ARG A 207 9.19 16.05 -14.60
N SER A 208 8.10 15.74 -13.91
CA SER A 208 7.69 14.37 -13.59
C SER A 208 6.20 14.20 -13.89
N VAL A 209 5.87 13.26 -14.77
CA VAL A 209 4.50 12.89 -15.11
C VAL A 209 4.32 11.39 -14.94
N ALA A 210 3.37 10.98 -14.11
CA ALA A 210 3.10 9.57 -13.89
C ALA A 210 1.78 9.13 -14.49
N VAL A 211 1.78 8.07 -15.29
CA VAL A 211 0.57 7.33 -15.63
C VAL A 211 0.43 6.18 -14.63
N ILE A 212 -0.50 6.33 -13.70
CA ILE A 212 -0.70 5.37 -12.61
C ILE A 212 -1.86 4.44 -12.97
N CYS A 213 -1.58 3.14 -12.94
CA CYS A 213 -2.51 2.07 -13.19
C CYS A 213 -2.84 1.33 -11.89
N LYS A 214 -4.02 0.73 -11.78
CA LYS A 214 -4.39 -0.05 -10.60
C LYS A 214 -3.48 -1.27 -10.41
N THR A 215 -3.15 -1.95 -11.50
CA THR A 215 -2.38 -3.19 -11.50
C THR A 215 -1.15 -3.11 -12.41
N GLU A 216 -0.20 -4.02 -12.18
CA GLU A 216 0.97 -4.15 -13.05
C GLU A 216 0.60 -4.63 -14.46
N LEU A 217 -0.44 -5.45 -14.59
CA LEU A 217 -0.97 -5.88 -15.89
C LEU A 217 -1.51 -4.69 -16.69
N GLU A 218 -2.23 -3.77 -16.03
CA GLU A 218 -2.68 -2.53 -16.68
C GLU A 218 -1.50 -1.64 -17.05
N SER A 219 -0.49 -1.50 -16.20
CA SER A 219 0.71 -0.72 -16.53
C SER A 219 1.45 -1.28 -17.74
N ALA A 220 1.48 -2.61 -17.91
CA ALA A 220 2.04 -3.24 -19.09
C ALA A 220 1.23 -2.92 -20.37
N LYS A 221 -0.10 -2.95 -20.27
CA LYS A 221 -0.98 -2.57 -21.40
C LYS A 221 -0.78 -1.12 -21.80
N VAL A 222 -0.76 -0.20 -20.82
CA VAL A 222 -0.53 1.23 -21.09
C VAL A 222 0.83 1.45 -21.72
N ALA A 223 1.88 0.79 -21.25
CA ALA A 223 3.20 0.87 -21.86
C ALA A 223 3.18 0.45 -23.33
N GLN A 224 2.47 -0.63 -23.68
CA GLN A 224 2.28 -1.04 -25.08
C GLN A 224 1.52 0.00 -25.92
N LEU A 225 0.50 0.65 -25.36
CA LEU A 225 -0.28 1.71 -26.05
C LEU A 225 0.57 2.96 -26.35
N LEU A 226 1.52 3.27 -25.50
CA LEU A 226 2.40 4.44 -25.60
C LEU A 226 3.71 4.17 -26.36
N GLU A 227 4.05 2.88 -26.57
CA GLU A 227 5.30 2.47 -27.21
C GLU A 227 5.43 3.08 -28.61
N GLY A 228 6.60 3.66 -28.90
CA GLY A 228 6.88 4.33 -30.16
C GLY A 228 6.18 5.67 -30.40
N LYS A 229 5.29 6.09 -29.49
CA LYS A 229 4.56 7.38 -29.59
C LYS A 229 5.20 8.47 -28.74
N ILE A 230 5.67 8.13 -27.53
CA ILE A 230 6.36 9.04 -26.62
C ILE A 230 7.52 8.33 -25.91
N GLU A 231 8.43 9.11 -25.34
CA GLU A 231 9.50 8.60 -24.49
C GLU A 231 9.01 8.47 -23.05
N PHE A 232 9.12 7.28 -22.46
CA PHE A 232 8.72 7.01 -21.07
C PHE A 232 9.53 5.86 -20.48
N SER A 233 9.50 5.74 -19.14
CA SER A 233 10.03 4.60 -18.41
C SER A 233 8.89 3.83 -17.76
N ARG A 234 8.89 2.51 -17.85
CA ARG A 234 7.97 1.67 -17.08
C ARG A 234 8.66 1.21 -15.81
N ILE A 235 8.06 1.49 -14.65
CA ILE A 235 8.52 0.97 -13.37
C ILE A 235 7.75 -0.32 -13.07
N SER A 236 8.50 -1.43 -12.87
CA SER A 236 7.98 -2.74 -12.49
C SER A 236 8.74 -3.28 -11.28
N ARG A 237 8.36 -4.45 -10.78
CA ARG A 237 9.09 -5.12 -9.68
C ARG A 237 10.54 -5.46 -10.06
N GLU A 238 10.79 -5.69 -11.34
CA GLU A 238 12.10 -6.07 -11.88
C GLU A 238 12.95 -4.85 -12.25
N GLU A 239 12.30 -3.73 -12.59
CA GLU A 239 12.94 -2.51 -13.06
C GLU A 239 12.55 -1.32 -12.19
N THR A 240 13.42 -1.00 -11.23
CA THR A 240 13.17 0.03 -10.20
C THR A 240 13.92 1.35 -10.45
N ARG A 241 14.53 1.54 -11.63
CA ARG A 241 15.20 2.81 -11.95
C ARG A 241 14.16 3.91 -12.15
N PHE A 242 14.11 4.82 -11.20
CA PHE A 242 13.38 6.06 -11.37
C PHE A 242 14.17 7.00 -12.28
N LEU A 243 13.64 7.27 -13.47
CA LEU A 243 14.17 8.27 -14.38
C LEU A 243 13.26 9.51 -14.36
N PRO A 244 13.82 10.72 -14.40
CA PRO A 244 13.01 11.94 -14.61
C PRO A 244 12.25 11.86 -15.92
N GLY A 245 11.06 12.45 -15.98
CA GLY A 245 10.25 12.48 -17.18
C GLY A 245 8.90 11.77 -17.01
N VAL A 246 8.51 11.00 -18.00
CA VAL A 246 7.25 10.26 -18.00
C VAL A 246 7.47 8.85 -17.48
N VAL A 247 6.66 8.44 -16.51
CA VAL A 247 6.71 7.07 -15.96
C VAL A 247 5.33 6.41 -16.02
N VAL A 248 5.32 5.11 -16.29
CA VAL A 248 4.13 4.26 -16.25
C VAL A 248 4.31 3.20 -15.17
N LEU A 249 3.40 3.14 -14.19
CA LEU A 249 3.56 2.24 -13.06
C LEU A 249 2.23 1.83 -12.43
N ALA A 250 2.27 0.75 -11.66
CA ALA A 250 1.16 0.36 -10.80
C ALA A 250 1.15 1.20 -9.50
N VAL A 251 -0.03 1.43 -8.92
CA VAL A 251 -0.23 2.30 -7.75
C VAL A 251 0.63 1.89 -6.55
N TYR A 252 0.84 0.60 -6.32
CA TYR A 252 1.65 0.14 -5.19
C TYR A 252 3.14 0.51 -5.33
N LEU A 253 3.64 0.69 -6.57
CA LEU A 253 5.00 1.19 -6.86
C LEU A 253 5.08 2.72 -6.78
N ALA A 254 3.95 3.42 -6.87
CA ALA A 254 3.88 4.87 -6.73
C ALA A 254 3.92 5.32 -5.25
N LYS A 255 3.81 4.39 -4.30
CA LYS A 255 3.81 4.71 -2.89
C LYS A 255 5.14 5.33 -2.46
N GLY A 256 5.09 6.42 -1.68
CA GLY A 256 6.28 7.20 -1.33
C GLY A 256 6.82 8.10 -2.44
N LEU A 257 6.32 8.00 -3.68
CA LEU A 257 6.69 8.87 -4.79
C LEU A 257 5.68 10.02 -4.94
N GLU A 258 6.14 11.10 -5.60
CA GLU A 258 5.34 12.29 -5.91
C GLU A 258 5.68 12.78 -7.30
N PHE A 259 4.67 13.29 -8.03
CA PHE A 259 4.82 13.72 -9.40
C PHE A 259 4.16 15.07 -9.63
N ASP A 260 4.75 15.92 -10.48
CA ASP A 260 4.16 17.20 -10.87
C ASP A 260 2.76 17.00 -11.45
N ALA A 261 2.60 15.95 -12.26
CA ALA A 261 1.31 15.57 -12.83
C ALA A 261 1.08 14.06 -12.69
N VAL A 262 -0.17 13.70 -12.41
CA VAL A 262 -0.62 12.31 -12.37
C VAL A 262 -1.79 12.11 -13.31
N ILE A 263 -1.73 11.04 -14.07
CA ILE A 263 -2.78 10.54 -14.94
C ILE A 263 -3.21 9.17 -14.39
N ILE A 264 -4.43 9.04 -13.91
CA ILE A 264 -5.02 7.75 -13.56
C ILE A 264 -5.56 7.12 -14.83
N TYR A 265 -5.05 5.94 -15.20
CA TYR A 265 -5.37 5.29 -16.48
C TYR A 265 -6.85 4.92 -16.61
N ASN A 266 -7.42 4.26 -15.60
CA ASN A 266 -8.81 3.84 -15.65
C ASN A 266 -9.45 3.84 -14.26
N ALA A 267 -10.33 4.80 -14.02
CA ALA A 267 -11.17 4.89 -12.83
C ALA A 267 -12.61 4.42 -13.11
N GLY A 268 -12.78 3.45 -13.99
CA GLY A 268 -14.08 2.88 -14.33
C GLY A 268 -14.69 2.05 -13.21
N ALA A 269 -16.03 1.90 -13.26
CA ALA A 269 -16.81 1.13 -12.29
C ALA A 269 -16.42 -0.36 -12.26
N GLN A 270 -15.87 -0.88 -13.36
CA GLN A 270 -15.37 -2.26 -13.42
C GLN A 270 -13.97 -2.42 -12.82
N THR A 271 -13.19 -1.35 -12.81
CA THR A 271 -11.84 -1.33 -12.23
C THR A 271 -11.87 -1.12 -10.73
N TYR A 272 -12.69 -0.18 -10.24
CA TYR A 272 -12.83 0.14 -8.81
C TYR A 272 -14.26 -0.16 -8.34
N ARG A 273 -14.47 -1.40 -7.84
CA ARG A 273 -15.80 -1.95 -7.47
C ARG A 273 -16.00 -2.04 -5.96
N GLN A 274 -14.97 -2.49 -5.25
CA GLN A 274 -15.06 -2.87 -3.84
C GLN A 274 -14.59 -1.71 -2.96
N GLU A 275 -15.21 -1.55 -1.80
CA GLU A 275 -14.87 -0.49 -0.86
C GLU A 275 -13.39 -0.50 -0.45
N ALA A 276 -12.78 -1.68 -0.36
CA ALA A 276 -11.34 -1.82 -0.10
C ALA A 276 -10.44 -1.18 -1.18
N GLU A 277 -10.98 -0.95 -2.38
CA GLU A 277 -10.23 -0.36 -3.51
C GLU A 277 -10.26 1.18 -3.50
N ARG A 278 -11.11 1.77 -2.66
CA ARG A 278 -11.18 3.23 -2.45
C ARG A 278 -9.83 3.82 -2.05
N ASN A 279 -9.15 3.18 -1.11
CA ASN A 279 -7.84 3.61 -0.65
C ASN A 279 -6.76 3.49 -1.74
N ILE A 280 -6.91 2.54 -2.67
CA ILE A 280 -6.03 2.41 -3.83
C ILE A 280 -6.18 3.64 -4.73
N LEU A 281 -7.41 4.03 -5.07
CA LEU A 281 -7.69 5.22 -5.88
C LEU A 281 -7.25 6.51 -5.16
N TYR A 282 -7.57 6.64 -3.87
CA TYR A 282 -7.12 7.75 -3.04
C TYR A 282 -5.60 7.88 -3.06
N THR A 283 -4.87 6.78 -2.82
CA THR A 283 -3.40 6.76 -2.84
C THR A 283 -2.85 7.20 -4.19
N ALA A 284 -3.41 6.71 -5.29
CA ALA A 284 -2.99 7.11 -6.63
C ALA A 284 -3.19 8.61 -6.87
N CYS A 285 -4.36 9.15 -6.51
CA CYS A 285 -4.68 10.57 -6.68
C CYS A 285 -3.79 11.48 -5.80
N THR A 286 -3.41 11.04 -4.58
CA THR A 286 -2.55 11.81 -3.67
C THR A 286 -1.09 11.88 -4.12
N ARG A 287 -0.70 11.21 -5.18
CA ARG A 287 0.66 11.32 -5.77
C ARG A 287 0.83 12.60 -6.59
N ALA A 288 -0.27 13.27 -6.96
CA ALA A 288 -0.26 14.49 -7.77
C ALA A 288 0.08 15.74 -6.95
N LEU A 289 1.05 16.53 -7.41
CA LEU A 289 1.43 17.80 -6.81
C LEU A 289 0.64 18.97 -7.40
N HIS A 290 0.52 19.04 -8.76
CA HIS A 290 -0.02 20.18 -9.49
C HIS A 290 -1.19 19.85 -10.39
N TYR A 291 -1.15 18.70 -11.08
CA TYR A 291 -2.14 18.30 -12.07
C TYR A 291 -2.60 16.88 -11.83
N LEU A 292 -3.93 16.67 -11.87
CA LEU A 292 -4.54 15.36 -11.72
C LEU A 292 -5.56 15.16 -12.84
N TYR A 293 -5.32 14.16 -13.68
CA TYR A 293 -6.20 13.70 -14.75
C TYR A 293 -6.66 12.29 -14.44
N ILE A 294 -7.94 12.01 -14.57
CA ILE A 294 -8.54 10.73 -14.24
C ILE A 294 -9.32 10.24 -15.43
N PHE A 295 -8.80 9.23 -16.10
CA PHE A 295 -9.47 8.61 -17.23
C PHE A 295 -10.40 7.49 -16.76
N TYR A 296 -11.50 7.28 -17.47
CA TYR A 296 -12.41 6.16 -17.24
C TYR A 296 -13.06 5.70 -18.52
N ASP A 297 -13.25 4.38 -18.64
CA ASP A 297 -14.02 3.74 -19.70
C ASP A 297 -15.49 3.57 -19.29
N ASN A 298 -16.40 3.60 -20.26
CA ASN A 298 -17.84 3.31 -20.12
C ASN A 298 -18.54 4.00 -18.95
N ASP A 299 -18.29 3.58 -17.72
CA ASP A 299 -18.97 4.06 -16.52
C ASP A 299 -17.98 4.43 -15.42
N LEU A 300 -18.11 5.63 -14.87
CA LEU A 300 -17.23 6.13 -13.80
C LEU A 300 -17.48 5.38 -12.49
N THR A 301 -16.41 5.12 -11.73
CA THR A 301 -16.55 4.50 -10.40
C THR A 301 -17.47 5.32 -9.48
N HIS A 302 -18.25 4.60 -8.67
CA HIS A 302 -19.12 5.24 -7.68
C HIS A 302 -18.36 6.05 -6.62
N PHE A 303 -17.06 5.80 -6.43
CA PHE A 303 -16.23 6.59 -5.52
C PHE A 303 -16.08 8.03 -5.98
N ILE A 304 -15.91 8.26 -7.28
CA ILE A 304 -15.81 9.60 -7.85
C ILE A 304 -17.21 10.22 -8.04
N LYS A 305 -18.21 9.42 -8.44
CA LYS A 305 -19.60 9.89 -8.53
C LYS A 305 -20.15 10.43 -7.21
N ALA A 306 -19.63 9.97 -6.08
CA ALA A 306 -20.01 10.46 -4.75
C ALA A 306 -19.30 11.76 -4.35
N VAL A 307 -18.29 12.20 -5.09
CA VAL A 307 -17.59 13.47 -4.87
C VAL A 307 -18.44 14.62 -5.42
N ASP A 308 -18.46 15.74 -4.71
CA ASP A 308 -19.12 16.96 -5.17
C ASP A 308 -18.58 17.39 -6.55
N GLU A 309 -19.48 17.57 -7.52
CA GLU A 309 -19.16 17.96 -8.90
C GLU A 309 -18.43 19.31 -8.98
N GLU A 310 -18.55 20.16 -7.96
CA GLU A 310 -17.80 21.41 -7.90
C GLU A 310 -16.29 21.20 -7.68
N LEU A 311 -15.85 20.01 -7.24
CA LEU A 311 -14.45 19.71 -6.92
C LEU A 311 -13.63 19.20 -8.12
N TYR A 312 -14.25 18.90 -9.25
CA TYR A 312 -13.57 18.41 -10.45
C TYR A 312 -14.25 18.95 -11.74
N GLU A 313 -13.62 18.74 -12.87
CA GLU A 313 -14.16 19.03 -14.20
C GLU A 313 -14.43 17.73 -14.94
N LEU A 314 -15.65 17.50 -15.38
CA LEU A 314 -16.00 16.38 -16.25
C LEU A 314 -15.77 16.78 -17.71
N LYS A 315 -15.05 15.93 -18.47
CA LYS A 315 -14.69 16.16 -19.88
C LYS A 315 -15.03 14.96 -20.76
#